data_be65df9ff0555def87a619c2245f688c
#
_entry.id   be65df9ff0555def87a619c2245f688c
#
_cell.length_a   1.000
_cell.length_b   1.000
_cell.length_c   1.000
_cell.angle_alpha   90.00
_cell.angle_beta   90.00
_cell.angle_gamma   90.00
#
_symmetry.space_group_name_H-M   'P 1'
#
loop_
_entity.id
_entity.type
_entity.pdbx_description
1 polymer ?
#
loop_
_entity_poly.entity_id
_entity_poly.type
_entity_poly.pdbx_seq_one_letter_code
_entity_poly.pdbx_strand_id
1 'polypeptide(L)'
;AEIPSPEFSRFLYASVGGDIRWTDRLSWTYARWREHLERPGVETWVAYDRGTPAGYVELEPQDDGVVEIVYFGLIPSFRGRRIGGHLLSYGTARAWDLADRWPGLTDTKRVWLHTCSKDGEHAMANYQRRGFQLFDTKVEEEPEVPAPGPWPGAYPA
;
A
#
# COMPACT_ATOMS: atom_id res chain seq x y z
N ALA A 1 12.34 -1.62 -2.15
CA ALA A 1 12.74 -2.67 -3.09
C ALA A 1 13.19 -2.02 -4.40
N GLU A 2 14.45 -2.12 -4.70
CA GLU A 2 15.01 -1.49 -5.91
C GLU A 2 14.82 -2.36 -7.16
N ILE A 3 14.63 -3.66 -6.96
CA ILE A 3 14.37 -4.59 -8.05
C ILE A 3 12.87 -4.89 -8.09
N PRO A 4 12.16 -4.55 -9.18
CA PRO A 4 10.77 -4.94 -9.35
C PRO A 4 10.63 -6.49 -9.30
N SER A 5 9.78 -6.97 -8.39
CA SER A 5 9.54 -8.40 -8.23
C SER A 5 8.04 -8.66 -8.08
N PRO A 6 7.39 -9.18 -9.13
CA PRO A 6 6.00 -9.60 -9.06
C PRO A 6 5.70 -10.57 -7.91
N GLU A 7 6.60 -11.52 -7.68
CA GLU A 7 6.46 -12.51 -6.61
C GLU A 7 6.45 -11.85 -5.24
N PHE A 8 7.38 -10.95 -4.99
CA PHE A 8 7.48 -10.25 -3.72
C PHE A 8 6.31 -9.29 -3.49
N SER A 9 5.96 -8.50 -4.50
CA SER A 9 4.83 -7.57 -4.39
C SER A 9 3.50 -8.30 -4.22
N ARG A 10 3.30 -9.42 -4.91
CA ARG A 10 2.10 -10.26 -4.72
C ARG A 10 2.06 -10.87 -3.32
N PHE A 11 3.19 -11.34 -2.80
CA PHE A 11 3.30 -11.83 -1.42
C PHE A 11 2.90 -10.73 -0.42
N LEU A 12 3.44 -9.53 -0.55
CA LEU A 12 3.11 -8.40 0.32
C LEU A 12 1.62 -8.04 0.24
N TYR A 13 1.08 -7.93 -0.96
CA TYR A 13 -0.32 -7.64 -1.20
C TYR A 13 -1.25 -8.67 -0.53
N ALA A 14 -1.01 -9.95 -0.74
CA ALA A 14 -1.80 -11.03 -0.17
C ALA A 14 -1.65 -11.11 1.35
N SER A 15 -0.43 -10.93 1.87
CA SER A 15 -0.15 -11.06 3.31
C SER A 15 -0.69 -9.88 4.13
N VAL A 16 -0.66 -8.67 3.58
CA VAL A 16 -1.20 -7.47 4.25
C VAL A 16 -2.71 -7.37 4.09
N GLY A 17 -3.19 -7.57 2.88
CA GLY A 17 -4.59 -7.31 2.52
C GLY A 17 -5.53 -8.50 2.64
N GLY A 18 -5.02 -9.69 2.94
CA GLY A 18 -5.80 -10.92 2.89
C GLY A 18 -6.97 -10.97 3.88
N ASP A 19 -6.86 -10.34 5.04
CA ASP A 19 -7.92 -10.25 6.04
C ASP A 19 -8.84 -9.03 5.88
N ILE A 20 -8.41 -8.04 5.11
CA ILE A 20 -9.17 -6.82 4.84
C ILE A 20 -9.71 -6.75 3.41
N ARG A 21 -9.75 -7.89 2.75
CA ARG A 21 -10.40 -8.11 1.44
C ARG A 21 -9.79 -7.32 0.28
N TRP A 22 -8.48 -7.19 0.25
CA TRP A 22 -7.77 -6.73 -0.93
C TRP A 22 -7.82 -7.82 -2.01
N THR A 23 -8.62 -7.63 -3.02
CA THR A 23 -8.88 -8.66 -4.05
C THR A 23 -8.53 -8.21 -5.47
N ASP A 24 -8.39 -6.90 -5.71
CA ASP A 24 -8.29 -6.33 -7.05
C ASP A 24 -7.11 -6.88 -7.87
N ARG A 25 -6.00 -7.16 -7.21
CA ARG A 25 -4.78 -7.63 -7.88
C ARG A 25 -4.54 -9.14 -7.77
N LEU A 26 -5.41 -9.89 -7.10
CA LEU A 26 -5.22 -11.34 -6.96
C LEU A 26 -5.25 -12.07 -8.31
N SER A 27 -6.02 -11.55 -9.27
CA SER A 27 -6.13 -12.09 -10.63
C SER A 27 -5.05 -11.57 -11.59
N TRP A 28 -4.18 -10.69 -11.16
CA TRP A 28 -3.14 -10.16 -12.04
C TRP A 28 -2.18 -11.26 -12.47
N THR A 29 -1.89 -11.30 -13.76
CA THR A 29 -0.84 -12.16 -14.33
C THR A 29 0.55 -11.63 -13.95
N TYR A 30 1.56 -12.48 -14.07
CA TYR A 30 2.96 -12.06 -13.90
C TYR A 30 3.30 -10.85 -14.79
N ALA A 31 2.89 -10.89 -16.05
CA ALA A 31 3.14 -9.80 -16.99
C ALA A 31 2.51 -8.48 -16.54
N ARG A 32 1.28 -8.51 -16.02
CA ARG A 32 0.61 -7.31 -15.52
C ARG A 32 1.28 -6.73 -14.26
N TRP A 33 1.69 -7.60 -13.34
CA TRP A 33 2.46 -7.18 -12.18
C TRP A 33 3.76 -6.48 -12.59
N ARG A 34 4.48 -7.09 -13.52
CA ARG A 34 5.74 -6.59 -14.02
C ARG A 34 5.58 -5.23 -14.72
N GLU A 35 4.61 -5.13 -15.62
CA GLU A 35 4.30 -3.88 -16.32
C GLU A 35 4.03 -2.73 -15.33
N HIS A 36 3.25 -3.00 -14.29
CA HIS A 36 2.94 -2.00 -13.27
C HIS A 36 4.18 -1.60 -12.47
N LEU A 37 4.94 -2.58 -11.98
CA LEU A 37 6.09 -2.34 -11.11
C LEU A 37 7.29 -1.70 -11.84
N GLU A 38 7.40 -1.88 -13.14
CA GLU A 38 8.45 -1.29 -13.96
C GLU A 38 8.13 0.13 -14.44
N ARG A 39 6.95 0.65 -14.16
CA ARG A 39 6.61 2.05 -14.48
C ARG A 39 7.54 3.00 -13.72
N PRO A 40 8.10 4.03 -14.41
CA PRO A 40 8.94 5.02 -13.73
C PRO A 40 8.24 5.64 -12.53
N GLY A 41 8.90 5.63 -11.38
CA GLY A 41 8.39 6.22 -10.15
C GLY A 41 7.48 5.33 -9.31
N VAL A 42 7.09 4.16 -9.78
CA VAL A 42 6.42 3.18 -8.92
C VAL A 42 7.46 2.58 -7.98
N GLU A 43 7.24 2.75 -6.68
CA GLU A 43 8.16 2.29 -5.64
C GLU A 43 7.45 1.44 -4.60
N THR A 44 8.14 0.42 -4.13
CA THR A 44 7.70 -0.44 -3.03
C THR A 44 8.69 -0.30 -1.86
N TRP A 45 8.23 0.28 -0.76
CA TRP A 45 9.00 0.45 0.47
C TRP A 45 8.51 -0.52 1.52
N VAL A 46 9.40 -1.33 2.05
CA VAL A 46 9.05 -2.46 2.95
C VAL A 46 9.67 -2.23 4.33
N ALA A 47 8.85 -2.37 5.34
CA ALA A 47 9.33 -2.40 6.73
C ALA A 47 9.71 -3.84 7.11
N TYR A 48 10.88 -3.99 7.69
CA TYR A 48 11.38 -5.25 8.21
C TYR A 48 11.54 -5.18 9.72
N ASP A 49 11.14 -6.23 10.41
CA ASP A 49 11.47 -6.43 11.83
C ASP A 49 12.35 -7.67 11.95
N ARG A 50 13.59 -7.46 12.29
CA ARG A 50 14.61 -8.53 12.44
C ARG A 50 14.67 -9.48 11.25
N GLY A 51 14.66 -8.91 10.04
CA GLY A 51 14.74 -9.64 8.78
C GLY A 51 13.42 -10.19 8.23
N THR A 52 12.32 -10.00 8.95
CA THR A 52 10.99 -10.44 8.52
C THR A 52 10.20 -9.26 7.96
N PRO A 53 9.61 -9.35 6.75
CA PRO A 53 8.72 -8.32 6.24
C PRO A 53 7.53 -8.09 7.18
N ALA A 54 7.34 -6.85 7.61
CA ALA A 54 6.28 -6.49 8.54
C ALA A 54 5.11 -5.76 7.87
N GLY A 55 5.38 -5.11 6.76
CA GLY A 55 4.40 -4.37 6.00
C GLY A 55 5.07 -3.55 4.90
N TYR A 56 4.26 -2.82 4.13
CA TYR A 56 4.79 -2.06 3.01
C TYR A 56 3.93 -0.85 2.66
N VAL A 57 4.52 0.03 1.87
CA VAL A 57 3.85 1.11 1.18
C VAL A 57 4.24 1.07 -0.29
N GLU A 58 3.26 1.23 -1.16
CA GLU A 58 3.46 1.34 -2.61
C GLU A 58 3.11 2.76 -3.06
N LEU A 59 4.03 3.38 -3.78
CA LEU A 59 3.88 4.72 -4.35
C LEU A 59 3.66 4.63 -5.85
N GLU A 60 2.73 5.42 -6.36
CA GLU A 60 2.45 5.53 -7.79
C GLU A 60 2.37 7.00 -8.19
N PRO A 61 3.28 7.47 -9.05
CA PRO A 61 3.17 8.82 -9.60
C PRO A 61 2.03 8.89 -10.61
N GLN A 62 1.30 9.97 -10.53
CA GLN A 62 0.26 10.38 -11.46
C GLN A 62 0.68 11.68 -12.16
N ASP A 63 -0.18 12.21 -13.03
CA ASP A 63 0.12 13.44 -13.75
C ASP A 63 0.24 14.65 -12.82
N ASP A 64 0.98 15.67 -13.27
CA ASP A 64 1.06 16.99 -12.64
C ASP A 64 1.59 17.01 -11.19
N GLY A 65 2.54 16.14 -10.86
CA GLY A 65 3.16 16.13 -9.54
C GLY A 65 2.26 15.52 -8.44
N VAL A 66 1.29 14.73 -8.82
CA VAL A 66 0.45 13.97 -7.89
C VAL A 66 1.06 12.59 -7.65
N VAL A 67 1.15 12.19 -6.40
CA VAL A 67 1.59 10.84 -6.00
C VAL A 67 0.53 10.19 -5.14
N GLU A 68 0.12 9.00 -5.52
CA GLU A 68 -0.78 8.18 -4.72
C GLU A 68 -0.01 7.18 -3.87
N ILE A 69 -0.36 7.08 -2.60
CA ILE A 69 -0.05 5.90 -1.78
C ILE A 69 -1.13 4.88 -2.12
N VAL A 70 -0.81 3.97 -3.02
CA VAL A 70 -1.79 3.03 -3.60
C VAL A 70 -2.15 1.93 -2.63
N TYR A 71 -1.14 1.38 -1.96
CA TYR A 71 -1.29 0.38 -0.92
C TYR A 71 -0.39 0.71 0.25
N PHE A 72 -0.94 0.51 1.43
CA PHE A 72 -0.25 0.68 2.70
C PHE A 72 -0.86 -0.26 3.74
N GLY A 73 -0.03 -0.96 4.47
CA GLY A 73 -0.49 -1.74 5.60
C GLY A 73 0.56 -2.65 6.19
N LEU A 74 0.18 -3.33 7.25
CA LEU A 74 1.00 -4.29 7.99
C LEU A 74 0.43 -5.69 7.85
N ILE A 75 1.31 -6.67 7.80
CA ILE A 75 0.97 -8.07 8.01
C ILE A 75 0.32 -8.20 9.40
N PRO A 76 -0.80 -8.93 9.56
CA PRO A 76 -1.60 -8.91 10.79
C PRO A 76 -0.82 -9.10 12.08
N SER A 77 0.16 -10.00 12.11
CA SER A 77 0.98 -10.28 13.29
C SER A 77 1.88 -9.12 13.75
N PHE A 78 2.06 -8.10 12.91
CA PHE A 78 2.86 -6.91 13.22
C PHE A 78 2.03 -5.68 13.61
N ARG A 79 0.71 -5.79 13.56
CA ARG A 79 -0.19 -4.70 13.96
C ARG A 79 -0.14 -4.45 15.47
N GLY A 80 -0.46 -3.22 15.89
CA GLY A 80 -0.46 -2.85 17.31
C GLY A 80 0.92 -2.58 17.91
N ARG A 81 1.99 -2.58 17.12
CA ARG A 81 3.38 -2.41 17.56
C ARG A 81 3.98 -1.06 17.13
N ARG A 82 3.15 -0.10 16.76
CA ARG A 82 3.52 1.25 16.28
C ARG A 82 4.34 1.30 14.98
N ILE A 83 4.53 0.18 14.30
CA ILE A 83 5.25 0.10 13.03
C ILE A 83 4.48 0.86 11.93
N GLY A 84 3.15 0.76 11.94
CA GLY A 84 2.30 1.38 10.91
C GLY A 84 2.43 2.89 10.84
N GLY A 85 2.48 3.57 11.98
CA GLY A 85 2.69 5.02 12.02
C GLY A 85 4.04 5.44 11.46
N HIS A 86 5.09 4.71 11.80
CA HIS A 86 6.44 4.94 11.28
C HIS A 86 6.49 4.70 9.76
N LEU A 87 5.95 3.58 9.30
CA LEU A 87 5.94 3.22 7.88
C LEU A 87 5.16 4.24 7.04
N LEU A 88 4.00 4.70 7.53
CA LEU A 88 3.20 5.72 6.84
C LEU A 88 3.94 7.05 6.76
N SER A 89 4.55 7.50 7.84
CA SER A 89 5.35 8.74 7.86
C SER A 89 6.52 8.66 6.89
N TYR A 90 7.21 7.53 6.88
CA TYR A 90 8.33 7.29 5.97
C TYR A 90 7.87 7.25 4.51
N GLY A 91 6.83 6.50 4.21
CA GLY A 91 6.27 6.41 2.86
C GLY A 91 5.76 7.75 2.35
N THR A 92 5.12 8.55 3.20
CA THR A 92 4.68 9.91 2.86
C THR A 92 5.87 10.81 2.51
N ALA A 93 6.94 10.77 3.30
CA ALA A 93 8.16 11.51 2.99
C ALA A 93 8.77 11.06 1.65
N ARG A 94 8.78 9.76 1.37
CA ARG A 94 9.28 9.23 0.07
C ARG A 94 8.38 9.60 -1.11
N ALA A 95 7.08 9.79 -0.89
CA ALA A 95 6.19 10.32 -1.92
C ALA A 95 6.52 11.79 -2.24
N TRP A 96 6.82 12.61 -1.24
CA TRP A 96 7.16 14.01 -1.43
C TRP A 96 8.51 14.22 -2.14
N ASP A 97 9.50 13.38 -1.90
CA ASP A 97 10.83 13.46 -2.53
C ASP A 97 11.03 12.50 -3.71
N LEU A 98 9.94 11.99 -4.28
CA LEU A 98 9.98 11.00 -5.37
C LEU A 98 10.81 11.48 -6.58
N ALA A 99 10.64 12.72 -6.99
CA ALA A 99 11.37 13.30 -8.14
C ALA A 99 12.88 13.35 -7.92
N ASP A 100 13.36 13.37 -6.70
CA ASP A 100 14.80 13.33 -6.40
C ASP A 100 15.44 12.01 -6.82
N ARG A 101 14.65 10.92 -6.84
CA ARG A 101 15.11 9.58 -7.24
C ARG A 101 14.79 9.23 -8.68
N TRP A 102 13.87 9.95 -9.30
CA TRP A 102 13.38 9.67 -10.65
C TRP A 102 13.52 10.91 -11.55
N PRO A 103 14.69 11.08 -12.18
CA PRO A 103 14.87 12.16 -13.15
C PRO A 103 13.81 12.11 -14.25
N GLY A 104 13.19 13.23 -14.53
CA GLY A 104 12.13 13.35 -15.52
C GLY A 104 10.71 13.35 -14.95
N LEU A 105 10.54 13.03 -13.67
CA LEU A 105 9.28 13.26 -12.99
C LEU A 105 9.17 14.71 -12.50
N THR A 106 7.96 15.25 -12.53
CA THR A 106 7.64 16.55 -11.94
C THR A 106 7.72 16.47 -10.42
N ASP A 107 8.22 17.53 -9.78
CA ASP A 107 8.23 17.66 -8.32
C ASP A 107 6.84 17.38 -7.74
N THR A 108 6.80 16.65 -6.64
CA THR A 108 5.55 16.31 -5.99
C THR A 108 4.88 17.52 -5.41
N LYS A 109 3.63 17.75 -5.78
CA LYS A 109 2.78 18.86 -5.31
C LYS A 109 1.65 18.39 -4.43
N ARG A 110 1.25 17.12 -4.57
CA ARG A 110 0.15 16.52 -3.83
C ARG A 110 0.41 15.04 -3.58
N VAL A 111 0.19 14.61 -2.34
CA VAL A 111 0.17 13.19 -1.97
C VAL A 111 -1.23 12.85 -1.47
N TRP A 112 -1.80 11.78 -2.00
CA TRP A 112 -3.11 11.33 -1.58
C TRP A 112 -3.16 9.81 -1.40
N LEU A 113 -4.17 9.35 -0.72
CA LEU A 113 -4.50 7.93 -0.58
C LEU A 113 -6.02 7.78 -0.45
N HIS A 114 -6.50 6.58 -0.66
CA HIS A 114 -7.87 6.24 -0.33
C HIS A 114 -7.90 5.13 0.73
N THR A 115 -8.95 5.13 1.51
CA THR A 115 -9.24 4.11 2.52
C THR A 115 -10.72 3.76 2.42
N CYS A 116 -11.14 2.65 2.97
CA CYS A 116 -12.53 2.23 2.95
C CYS A 116 -12.95 1.65 4.30
N SER A 117 -14.24 1.39 4.45
CA SER A 117 -14.81 0.84 5.68
C SER A 117 -14.31 -0.57 6.03
N LYS A 118 -13.64 -1.25 5.10
CA LYS A 118 -13.01 -2.57 5.32
C LYS A 118 -11.61 -2.49 5.92
N ASP A 119 -10.98 -1.30 5.86
CA ASP A 119 -9.69 -1.07 6.49
C ASP A 119 -9.81 -1.17 8.01
N GLY A 120 -8.68 -1.35 8.68
CA GLY A 120 -8.64 -1.47 10.13
C GLY A 120 -9.29 -0.26 10.83
N GLU A 121 -9.90 -0.51 12.00
CA GLU A 121 -10.62 0.48 12.81
C GLU A 121 -9.86 1.80 13.03
N HIS A 122 -8.54 1.74 13.10
CA HIS A 122 -7.69 2.91 13.37
C HIS A 122 -7.09 3.56 12.13
N ALA A 123 -7.40 3.07 10.91
CA ALA A 123 -6.77 3.54 9.68
C ALA A 123 -6.99 5.04 9.44
N MET A 124 -8.23 5.49 9.42
CA MET A 124 -8.56 6.89 9.18
C MET A 124 -7.90 7.83 10.21
N ALA A 125 -7.97 7.47 11.48
CA ALA A 125 -7.36 8.28 12.55
C ALA A 125 -5.83 8.34 12.42
N ASN A 126 -5.18 7.26 11.98
CA ASN A 126 -3.76 7.23 11.73
C ASN A 126 -3.38 8.18 10.57
N TYR A 127 -4.13 8.16 9.48
CA TYR A 127 -3.91 9.07 8.36
C TYR A 127 -4.07 10.53 8.77
N GLN A 128 -5.14 10.87 9.50
CA GLN A 128 -5.39 12.23 9.97
C GLN A 128 -4.31 12.72 10.93
N ARG A 129 -3.83 11.88 11.85
CA ARG A 129 -2.71 12.23 12.75
C ARG A 129 -1.39 12.48 12.01
N ARG A 130 -1.23 11.92 10.80
CA ARG A 130 -0.05 12.12 9.95
C ARG A 130 -0.21 13.26 8.95
N GLY A 131 -1.25 14.09 9.08
CA GLY A 131 -1.45 15.29 8.29
C GLY A 131 -2.33 15.13 7.07
N PHE A 132 -2.92 13.96 6.85
CA PHE A 132 -3.89 13.77 5.77
C PHE A 132 -5.23 14.39 6.14
N GLN A 133 -5.88 15.00 5.15
CA GLN A 133 -7.19 15.61 5.28
C GLN A 133 -8.18 14.90 4.35
N LEU A 134 -9.35 14.59 4.86
CA LEU A 134 -10.43 14.04 4.05
C LEU A 134 -10.88 15.09 3.02
N PHE A 135 -10.90 14.71 1.73
CA PHE A 135 -11.33 15.60 0.66
C PHE A 135 -12.54 15.09 -0.13
N ASP A 136 -12.80 13.79 -0.09
CA ASP A 136 -13.91 13.17 -0.78
C ASP A 136 -14.35 11.88 -0.08
N THR A 137 -15.62 11.54 -0.19
CA THR A 137 -16.20 10.29 0.31
C THR A 137 -17.16 9.74 -0.73
N LYS A 138 -16.93 8.49 -1.14
CA LYS A 138 -17.82 7.75 -2.05
C LYS A 138 -18.44 6.59 -1.31
N VAL A 139 -19.70 6.34 -1.59
CA VAL A 139 -20.44 5.18 -1.08
C VAL A 139 -20.69 4.24 -2.23
N GLU A 140 -20.18 3.03 -2.13
CA GLU A 140 -20.33 1.97 -3.14
C GLU A 140 -20.88 0.71 -2.46
N GLU A 141 -21.82 0.05 -3.11
CA GLU A 141 -22.30 -1.27 -2.66
C GLU A 141 -21.44 -2.34 -3.28
N GLU A 142 -20.83 -3.17 -2.45
CA GLU A 142 -20.04 -4.31 -2.89
C GLU A 142 -20.62 -5.61 -2.31
N PRO A 143 -20.58 -6.71 -3.08
CA PRO A 143 -20.99 -8.00 -2.56
C PRO A 143 -20.12 -8.40 -1.36
N GLU A 144 -20.75 -8.98 -0.36
CA GLU A 144 -20.04 -9.49 0.81
C GLU A 144 -19.31 -10.79 0.42
N VAL A 145 -18.00 -10.68 0.31
CA VAL A 145 -17.12 -11.82 -0.02
C VAL A 145 -16.25 -12.14 1.20
N PRO A 146 -16.06 -13.40 1.55
CA PRO A 146 -15.13 -13.76 2.62
C PRO A 146 -13.72 -13.25 2.35
N ALA A 147 -13.00 -12.90 3.41
CA ALA A 147 -11.60 -12.51 3.29
C ALA A 147 -10.78 -13.67 2.73
N PRO A 148 -10.03 -13.48 1.62
CA PRO A 148 -9.38 -14.60 0.94
C PRO A 148 -8.19 -15.18 1.70
N GLY A 149 -7.58 -14.41 2.61
CA GLY A 149 -6.30 -14.77 3.20
C GLY A 149 -5.15 -14.81 2.19
N PRO A 150 -3.91 -14.94 2.65
CA PRO A 150 -2.75 -15.05 1.76
C PRO A 150 -2.63 -16.44 1.10
N TRP A 151 -3.19 -17.46 1.70
CA TRP A 151 -3.33 -18.83 1.16
C TRP A 151 -4.51 -19.56 1.84
N PRO A 152 -5.03 -20.64 1.26
CA PRO A 152 -6.09 -21.41 1.90
C PRO A 152 -5.66 -21.93 3.29
N GLY A 153 -6.46 -21.63 4.30
CA GLY A 153 -6.17 -22.02 5.69
C GLY A 153 -5.16 -21.11 6.42
N ALA A 154 -4.83 -19.94 5.86
CA ALA A 154 -3.89 -18.99 6.48
C ALA A 154 -4.37 -18.43 7.82
N TYR A 155 -5.68 -18.31 7.99
CA TYR A 155 -6.29 -17.85 9.23
C TYR A 155 -7.04 -18.99 9.90
N PRO A 156 -6.93 -19.11 11.23
CA PRO A 156 -7.74 -20.08 11.96
C PRO A 156 -9.23 -19.78 11.73
N ALA A 157 -9.96 -20.84 11.59
CA ALA A 157 -11.42 -20.77 11.42
C ALA A 157 -12.08 -20.18 12.66
#